data_d78da5f102e988f412571ee3f961d737
#
_entry.id   d78da5f102e988f412571ee3f961d737
#
_cell.length_a   1.000
_cell.length_b   1.000
_cell.length_c   1.000
_cell.angle_alpha   90.00
_cell.angle_beta   90.00
_cell.angle_gamma   90.00
#
_symmetry.space_group_name_H-M   'P 1'
#
loop_
_entity.id
_entity.type
_entity.pdbx_description
1 polymer ?
#
loop_
_entity_poly.entity_id
_entity_poly.type
_entity_poly.pdbx_seq_one_letter_code
_entity_poly.pdbx_strand_id
1 'polypeptide(L)'
;MHSSTSQEIDLLLEKAKSSGKTEDLAALWKAALELPQWHFITRQTANIEDRKPFVGVLDNKPWIFVFTDRQRAQEYARTITGGGFVDESGNVLVMSTDTPKAIDYLLALTSQGVYGVRFNELNGWFSPLQNLPAILQHVQRG
;
A
#
# COMPACT_ATOMS: atom_id res chain seq x y z
N MET A 1 23.38 -2.52 5.76
CA MET A 1 21.97 -2.48 6.19
C MET A 1 21.10 -3.23 5.22
N HIS A 2 20.31 -4.12 5.74
CA HIS A 2 19.43 -4.94 4.92
C HIS A 2 18.09 -4.26 4.75
N SER A 3 17.70 -4.00 3.51
CA SER A 3 16.36 -3.51 3.20
C SER A 3 15.44 -4.69 2.92
N SER A 4 14.21 -4.61 3.40
CA SER A 4 13.22 -5.63 3.11
C SER A 4 12.92 -5.71 1.62
N THR A 5 12.54 -6.88 1.16
CA THR A 5 12.13 -7.11 -0.23
C THR A 5 10.66 -7.53 -0.27
N SER A 6 10.05 -7.42 -1.43
CA SER A 6 8.67 -7.84 -1.62
C SER A 6 8.50 -9.34 -1.38
N GLN A 7 9.51 -10.14 -1.72
CA GLN A 7 9.51 -11.58 -1.49
C GLN A 7 9.53 -11.93 -0.01
N GLU A 8 10.33 -11.22 0.78
CA GLU A 8 10.36 -11.41 2.22
C GLU A 8 9.01 -11.07 2.84
N ILE A 9 8.37 -10.02 2.33
CA ILE A 9 7.05 -9.61 2.80
C ILE A 9 6.02 -10.68 2.51
N ASP A 10 6.07 -11.32 1.35
CA ASP A 10 5.15 -12.41 1.01
C ASP A 10 5.28 -13.58 1.99
N LEU A 11 6.51 -13.93 2.35
CA LEU A 11 6.77 -15.02 3.30
C LEU A 11 6.24 -14.66 4.70
N LEU A 12 6.45 -13.42 5.12
CA LEU A 12 5.95 -12.96 6.42
C LEU A 12 4.43 -12.88 6.44
N LEU A 13 3.81 -12.50 5.32
CA LEU A 13 2.36 -12.48 5.20
C LEU A 13 1.78 -13.89 5.33
N GLU A 14 2.34 -14.87 4.64
CA GLU A 14 1.89 -16.25 4.74
C GLU A 14 2.00 -16.76 6.17
N LYS A 15 3.11 -16.47 6.83
CA LYS A 15 3.30 -16.85 8.22
C LYS A 15 2.27 -16.21 9.13
N ALA A 16 1.99 -14.92 8.96
CA ALA A 16 0.99 -14.22 9.75
C ALA A 16 -0.41 -14.81 9.55
N LYS A 17 -0.76 -15.13 8.31
CA LYS A 17 -2.06 -15.72 8.00
C LYS A 17 -2.22 -17.13 8.58
N SER A 18 -1.16 -17.93 8.53
CA SER A 18 -1.22 -19.32 9.00
C SER A 18 -1.16 -19.42 10.52
N SER A 19 -0.41 -18.55 11.19
CA SER A 19 -0.25 -18.60 12.65
C SER A 19 -1.34 -17.83 13.40
N GLY A 20 -1.85 -16.75 12.81
CA GLY A 20 -2.79 -15.85 13.48
C GLY A 20 -2.18 -15.08 14.65
N LYS A 21 -0.85 -15.08 14.78
CA LYS A 21 -0.18 -14.44 15.91
C LYS A 21 0.09 -12.97 15.65
N THR A 22 -0.12 -12.15 16.68
CA THR A 22 0.17 -10.71 16.62
C THR A 22 1.64 -10.44 16.31
N GLU A 23 2.54 -11.27 16.85
CA GLU A 23 3.98 -11.15 16.60
C GLU A 23 4.33 -11.27 15.12
N ASP A 24 3.69 -12.22 14.44
CA ASP A 24 3.93 -12.43 13.01
C ASP A 24 3.37 -11.28 12.19
N LEU A 25 2.22 -10.74 12.59
CA LEU A 25 1.66 -9.56 11.95
C LEU A 25 2.56 -8.33 12.16
N ALA A 26 3.11 -8.18 13.36
CA ALA A 26 4.03 -7.08 13.65
C ALA A 26 5.31 -7.19 12.82
N ALA A 27 5.83 -8.41 12.61
CA ALA A 27 7.00 -8.63 11.76
C ALA A 27 6.71 -8.24 10.30
N LEU A 28 5.52 -8.54 9.81
CA LEU A 28 5.08 -8.15 8.47
C LEU A 28 5.06 -6.61 8.33
N TRP A 29 4.46 -5.92 9.29
CA TRP A 29 4.42 -4.46 9.27
C TRP A 29 5.83 -3.85 9.34
N LYS A 30 6.68 -4.42 10.18
CA LYS A 30 8.07 -3.94 10.29
C LYS A 30 8.78 -4.04 8.95
N ALA A 31 8.63 -5.16 8.25
CA ALA A 31 9.23 -5.35 6.94
C ALA A 31 8.69 -4.33 5.92
N ALA A 32 7.39 -4.06 5.94
CA ALA A 32 6.80 -3.06 5.05
C ALA A 32 7.35 -1.66 5.35
N LEU A 33 7.54 -1.33 6.62
CA LEU A 33 8.08 -0.03 7.04
C LEU A 33 9.57 0.12 6.70
N GLU A 34 10.29 -0.98 6.54
CA GLU A 34 11.71 -0.98 6.18
C GLU A 34 11.95 -0.93 4.66
N LEU A 35 10.90 -1.04 3.85
CA LEU A 35 11.04 -0.85 2.41
C LEU A 35 11.48 0.58 2.12
N PRO A 36 12.35 0.79 1.11
CA PRO A 36 12.78 2.15 0.78
C PRO A 36 11.65 3.01 0.23
N GLN A 37 10.71 2.40 -0.47
CA GLN A 37 9.60 3.11 -1.09
C GLN A 37 8.32 2.26 -1.04
N TRP A 38 7.19 2.96 -1.01
CA TRP A 38 5.88 2.36 -1.28
C TRP A 38 5.39 2.87 -2.62
N HIS A 39 4.57 2.07 -3.30
CA HIS A 39 4.13 2.36 -4.66
C HIS A 39 2.62 2.48 -4.70
N PHE A 40 2.15 3.47 -5.46
CA PHE A 40 0.72 3.74 -5.63
C PHE A 40 0.39 3.76 -7.10
N ILE A 41 -0.83 3.40 -7.46
CA ILE A 41 -1.32 3.59 -8.83
C ILE A 41 -2.06 4.91 -8.92
N THR A 42 -1.99 5.56 -10.08
CA THR A 42 -2.70 6.81 -10.33
C THR A 42 -3.43 6.73 -11.66
N ARG A 43 -4.55 7.45 -11.76
CA ARG A 43 -5.24 7.57 -13.05
C ARG A 43 -4.40 8.40 -14.01
N GLN A 44 -4.52 8.10 -15.31
CA GLN A 44 -3.85 8.89 -16.35
C GLN A 44 -4.43 10.29 -16.35
N THR A 45 -3.58 11.30 -16.17
CA THR A 45 -3.97 12.71 -16.23
C THR A 45 -2.94 13.49 -17.01
N ALA A 46 -3.38 14.55 -17.68
CA ALA A 46 -2.50 15.40 -18.45
C ALA A 46 -1.55 16.23 -17.58
N ASN A 47 -2.03 16.63 -16.39
CA ASN A 47 -1.25 17.44 -15.46
C ASN A 47 -0.67 16.57 -14.34
N ILE A 48 0.65 16.69 -14.11
CA ILE A 48 1.31 16.00 -13.00
C ILE A 48 0.71 16.39 -11.66
N GLU A 49 0.28 17.64 -11.52
CA GLU A 49 -0.31 18.15 -10.27
C GLU A 49 -1.62 17.46 -9.90
N ASP A 50 -2.32 16.90 -10.89
CA ASP A 50 -3.60 16.21 -10.67
C ASP A 50 -3.41 14.73 -10.35
N ARG A 51 -2.17 14.23 -10.39
CA ARG A 51 -1.89 12.84 -10.09
C ARG A 51 -1.97 12.60 -8.59
N LYS A 52 -2.88 11.72 -8.20
CA LYS A 52 -3.08 11.35 -6.80
C LYS A 52 -3.13 9.83 -6.68
N PRO A 53 -2.63 9.27 -5.56
CA PRO A 53 -2.78 7.84 -5.33
C PRO A 53 -4.24 7.42 -5.37
N PHE A 54 -4.49 6.27 -5.98
CA PHE A 54 -5.84 5.76 -6.14
C PHE A 54 -6.46 5.37 -4.79
N VAL A 55 -7.66 5.85 -4.56
CA VAL A 55 -8.51 5.47 -3.43
C VAL A 55 -9.75 4.80 -4.02
N GLY A 56 -9.96 3.54 -3.69
CA GLY A 56 -11.11 2.80 -4.19
C GLY A 56 -12.11 2.52 -3.08
N VAL A 57 -13.35 2.26 -3.45
CA VAL A 57 -14.42 1.96 -2.50
C VAL A 57 -14.66 0.46 -2.45
N LEU A 58 -14.53 -0.13 -1.25
CA LEU A 58 -14.83 -1.53 -0.97
C LEU A 58 -15.65 -1.58 0.31
N ASP A 59 -16.71 -2.39 0.31
CA ASP A 59 -17.62 -2.50 1.46
C ASP A 59 -18.16 -1.14 1.92
N ASN A 60 -18.44 -0.25 0.96
CA ASN A 60 -18.93 1.12 1.17
C ASN A 60 -17.95 2.01 1.93
N LYS A 61 -16.67 1.69 1.91
CA LYS A 61 -15.62 2.47 2.58
C LYS A 61 -14.49 2.79 1.62
N PRO A 62 -13.90 4.02 1.71
CA PRO A 62 -12.75 4.36 0.86
C PRO A 62 -11.45 3.78 1.43
N TRP A 63 -10.67 3.13 0.55
CA TRP A 63 -9.39 2.52 0.89
C TRP A 63 -8.31 3.06 -0.01
N ILE A 64 -7.12 3.36 0.58
CA ILE A 64 -5.93 3.66 -0.21
C ILE A 64 -5.21 2.35 -0.52
N PHE A 65 -4.80 2.16 -1.78
CA PHE A 65 -4.09 0.95 -2.19
C PHE A 65 -2.59 1.22 -2.29
N VAL A 66 -1.80 0.39 -1.61
CA VAL A 66 -0.34 0.49 -1.57
C VAL A 66 0.25 -0.82 -2.07
N PHE A 67 1.36 -0.73 -2.79
CA PHE A 67 2.05 -1.91 -3.32
C PHE A 67 3.51 -1.89 -2.88
N THR A 68 4.05 -3.06 -2.59
CA THR A 68 5.42 -3.20 -2.10
C THR A 68 6.45 -3.16 -3.22
N ASP A 69 6.03 -3.30 -4.48
CA ASP A 69 6.89 -3.10 -5.65
C ASP A 69 6.07 -2.56 -6.82
N ARG A 70 6.79 -2.03 -7.83
CA ARG A 70 6.17 -1.42 -9.00
C ARG A 70 5.41 -2.43 -9.86
N GLN A 71 5.94 -3.63 -9.97
CA GLN A 71 5.34 -4.67 -10.81
C GLN A 71 3.95 -5.03 -10.31
N ARG A 72 3.79 -5.18 -9.00
CA ARG A 72 2.48 -5.48 -8.39
C ARG A 72 1.49 -4.35 -8.63
N ALA A 73 1.94 -3.11 -8.51
CA ALA A 73 1.10 -1.96 -8.79
C ALA A 73 0.62 -1.98 -10.24
N GLN A 74 1.53 -2.23 -11.19
CA GLN A 74 1.20 -2.29 -12.60
C GLN A 74 0.23 -3.43 -12.92
N GLU A 75 0.47 -4.61 -12.36
CA GLU A 75 -0.39 -5.77 -12.59
C GLU A 75 -1.80 -5.53 -12.06
N TYR A 76 -1.92 -4.96 -10.88
CA TYR A 76 -3.23 -4.67 -10.32
C TYR A 76 -3.97 -3.62 -11.15
N ALA A 77 -3.29 -2.55 -11.56
CA ALA A 77 -3.90 -1.50 -12.36
C ALA A 77 -4.48 -2.04 -13.69
N ARG A 78 -3.81 -3.02 -14.29
CA ARG A 78 -4.28 -3.65 -15.51
C ARG A 78 -5.54 -4.49 -15.33
N THR A 79 -5.83 -4.91 -14.09
CA THR A 79 -7.06 -5.66 -13.80
C THR A 79 -8.28 -4.75 -13.70
N ILE A 80 -8.08 -3.45 -13.49
CA ILE A 80 -9.18 -2.49 -13.36
C ILE A 80 -9.51 -1.94 -14.74
N THR A 81 -10.46 -2.59 -15.42
CA THR A 81 -10.88 -2.13 -16.75
C THR A 81 -11.75 -0.87 -16.61
N GLY A 82 -11.51 0.09 -17.52
CA GLY A 82 -12.28 1.33 -17.54
C GLY A 82 -11.94 2.32 -16.43
N GLY A 83 -10.92 2.03 -15.62
CA GLY A 83 -10.54 2.90 -14.51
C GLY A 83 -9.65 4.08 -14.87
N GLY A 84 -9.13 4.12 -16.10
CA GLY A 84 -8.25 5.19 -16.52
C GLY A 84 -6.82 5.06 -16.02
N PHE A 85 -6.39 3.85 -15.65
CA PHE A 85 -5.05 3.60 -15.13
C PHE A 85 -4.04 3.23 -16.21
N VAL A 86 -4.52 2.74 -17.35
CA VAL A 86 -3.68 2.25 -18.44
C VAL A 86 -3.83 3.18 -19.62
N ASP A 87 -2.71 3.64 -20.21
CA ASP A 87 -2.76 4.49 -21.38
C ASP A 87 -2.96 3.67 -22.67
N GLU A 88 -2.99 4.35 -23.82
CA GLU A 88 -3.22 3.71 -25.11
C GLU A 88 -2.13 2.71 -25.48
N SER A 89 -0.93 2.90 -24.93
CA SER A 89 0.22 2.02 -25.19
C SER A 89 0.32 0.88 -24.17
N GLY A 90 -0.61 0.78 -23.22
CA GLY A 90 -0.59 -0.24 -22.21
C GLY A 90 0.25 0.08 -20.98
N ASN A 91 0.70 1.32 -20.85
CA ASN A 91 1.53 1.74 -19.73
C ASN A 91 0.68 2.17 -18.53
N VAL A 92 1.20 1.89 -17.34
CA VAL A 92 0.56 2.24 -16.07
C VAL A 92 1.41 3.30 -15.36
N LEU A 93 0.76 4.33 -14.84
CA LEU A 93 1.45 5.31 -13.99
C LEU A 93 1.55 4.81 -12.57
N VAL A 94 2.78 4.67 -12.08
CA VAL A 94 3.06 4.27 -10.71
C VAL A 94 3.78 5.41 -10.02
N MET A 95 3.25 5.82 -8.86
CA MET A 95 3.88 6.80 -7.99
C MET A 95 4.70 6.05 -6.96
N SER A 96 6.03 6.20 -7.02
CA SER A 96 6.91 5.59 -6.02
C SER A 96 7.32 6.68 -5.03
N THR A 97 7.00 6.47 -3.77
CA THR A 97 7.18 7.47 -2.71
C THR A 97 8.05 6.90 -1.60
N ASP A 98 9.01 7.67 -1.13
CA ASP A 98 9.83 7.27 -0.01
C ASP A 98 8.94 6.91 1.17
N THR A 99 9.25 5.80 1.83
CA THR A 99 8.38 5.23 2.86
C THR A 99 7.99 6.22 3.96
N PRO A 100 8.90 7.03 4.54
CA PRO A 100 8.47 8.01 5.55
C PRO A 100 7.44 9.00 5.04
N LYS A 101 7.60 9.48 3.80
CA LYS A 101 6.64 10.40 3.20
C LYS A 101 5.31 9.71 2.90
N ALA A 102 5.36 8.46 2.49
CA ALA A 102 4.15 7.67 2.25
C ALA A 102 3.35 7.49 3.53
N ILE A 103 4.03 7.22 4.64
CA ILE A 103 3.40 7.08 5.95
C ILE A 103 2.72 8.39 6.35
N ASP A 104 3.42 9.52 6.22
CA ASP A 104 2.83 10.83 6.52
C ASP A 104 1.60 11.10 5.67
N TYR A 105 1.65 10.73 4.41
CA TYR A 105 0.52 10.88 3.51
C TYR A 105 -0.68 10.06 3.98
N LEU A 106 -0.46 8.80 4.34
CA LEU A 106 -1.53 7.93 4.84
C LEU A 106 -2.15 8.49 6.13
N LEU A 107 -1.32 8.98 7.05
CA LEU A 107 -1.82 9.56 8.30
C LEU A 107 -2.69 10.79 8.02
N ALA A 108 -2.33 11.59 7.02
CA ALA A 108 -3.13 12.76 6.63
C ALA A 108 -4.48 12.36 6.02
N LEU A 109 -4.57 11.20 5.39
CA LEU A 109 -5.80 10.75 4.76
C LEU A 109 -6.92 10.45 5.76
N THR A 110 -6.59 10.19 7.03
CA THR A 110 -7.61 9.93 8.06
C THR A 110 -8.54 11.14 8.20
N SER A 111 -8.00 12.35 8.12
CA SER A 111 -8.82 13.58 8.21
C SER A 111 -9.60 13.85 6.92
N GLN A 112 -9.28 13.14 5.84
CA GLN A 112 -9.97 13.29 4.55
C GLN A 112 -11.04 12.22 4.32
N GLY A 113 -11.30 11.40 5.34
CA GLY A 113 -12.36 10.40 5.27
C GLY A 113 -11.97 9.05 4.69
N VAL A 114 -10.69 8.82 4.44
CA VAL A 114 -10.21 7.49 3.99
C VAL A 114 -10.22 6.55 5.18
N TYR A 115 -10.88 5.40 5.02
CA TYR A 115 -11.07 4.46 6.11
C TYR A 115 -9.85 3.62 6.42
N GLY A 116 -9.18 3.11 5.38
CA GLY A 116 -8.11 2.15 5.61
C GLY A 116 -7.11 2.06 4.46
N VAL A 117 -6.11 1.24 4.68
CA VAL A 117 -5.05 0.95 3.70
C VAL A 117 -5.07 -0.53 3.36
N ARG A 118 -4.90 -0.84 2.07
CA ARG A 118 -4.76 -2.21 1.57
C ARG A 118 -3.41 -2.35 0.88
N PHE A 119 -2.61 -3.29 1.35
CA PHE A 119 -1.31 -3.60 0.74
C PHE A 119 -1.44 -4.78 -0.21
N ASN A 120 -0.86 -4.66 -1.41
CA ASN A 120 -0.79 -5.73 -2.39
C ASN A 120 -2.14 -6.39 -2.64
N GLU A 121 -3.13 -5.58 -3.04
CA GLU A 121 -4.49 -6.07 -3.27
C GLU A 121 -4.49 -7.32 -4.15
N LEU A 122 -5.43 -8.21 -3.90
CA LEU A 122 -5.62 -9.57 -4.39
C LEU A 122 -4.92 -10.62 -3.52
N ASN A 123 -3.77 -10.32 -2.92
CA ASN A 123 -3.04 -11.29 -2.11
C ASN A 123 -2.19 -10.59 -1.04
N GLY A 124 -2.80 -9.65 -0.34
CA GLY A 124 -2.09 -8.86 0.66
C GLY A 124 -2.83 -8.78 1.99
N TRP A 125 -2.68 -7.65 2.65
CA TRP A 125 -3.31 -7.41 3.96
C TRP A 125 -3.83 -5.98 4.04
N PHE A 126 -4.62 -5.71 5.06
CA PHE A 126 -5.24 -4.40 5.21
C PHE A 126 -5.35 -4.01 6.68
N SER A 127 -5.58 -2.71 6.91
CA SER A 127 -5.85 -2.18 8.25
C SER A 127 -6.62 -0.87 8.15
N PRO A 128 -7.52 -0.60 9.11
CA PRO A 128 -8.06 0.76 9.23
C PRO A 128 -6.93 1.75 9.52
N LEU A 129 -6.99 2.94 8.89
CA LEU A 129 -5.95 3.96 9.10
C LEU A 129 -5.86 4.44 10.53
N GLN A 130 -6.97 4.40 11.25
CA GLN A 130 -6.99 4.79 12.67
C GLN A 130 -6.08 3.92 13.53
N ASN A 131 -5.75 2.72 13.07
CA ASN A 131 -4.84 1.81 13.78
C ASN A 131 -3.36 2.06 13.45
N LEU A 132 -3.09 2.83 12.40
CA LEU A 132 -1.71 3.02 11.94
C LEU A 132 -0.79 3.64 13.00
N PRO A 133 -1.19 4.69 13.75
CA PRO A 133 -0.32 5.23 14.79
C PRO A 133 0.08 4.19 15.84
N ALA A 134 -0.86 3.33 16.26
CA ALA A 134 -0.56 2.27 17.23
C ALA A 134 0.39 1.22 16.64
N ILE A 135 0.18 0.87 15.36
CA ILE A 135 1.06 -0.06 14.65
C ILE A 135 2.48 0.48 14.59
N LEU A 136 2.64 1.75 14.24
CA LEU A 136 3.94 2.40 14.15
C LEU A 136 4.65 2.38 15.51
N GLN A 137 3.92 2.71 16.58
CA GLN A 137 4.47 2.68 17.93
C GLN A 137 4.93 1.28 18.34
N HIS A 138 4.10 0.29 18.08
CA HIS A 138 4.38 -1.10 18.45
C HIS A 138 5.63 -1.62 17.72
N VAL A 139 5.73 -1.36 16.43
CA VAL A 139 6.85 -1.82 15.60
C VAL A 139 8.15 -1.11 15.99
N GLN A 140 8.10 0.18 16.28
CA GLN A 140 9.29 0.95 16.66
C GLN A 140 9.87 0.54 18.01
N ARG A 141 9.04 0.00 18.90
CA ARG A 141 9.47 -0.46 20.22
C ARG A 141 10.07 -1.87 20.19
N GLY A 142 9.74 -2.62 19.19
CA GLY A 142 10.23 -3.98 19.01
C GLY A 142 11.40 -4.04 18.04
#